data_8043efa9ab33f0c2575b612d6af6b8f0
#
_entry.id   8043efa9ab33f0c2575b612d6af6b8f0
#
_cell.length_a   1.000
_cell.length_b   1.000
_cell.length_c   1.000
_cell.angle_alpha   90.00
_cell.angle_beta   90.00
_cell.angle_gamma   90.00
#
_symmetry.space_group_name_H-M   'P 1'
#
loop_
_entity.id
_entity.type
_entity.pdbx_description
1 polymer ?
#
loop_
_entity_poly.entity_id
_entity_poly.type
_entity_poly.pdbx_seq_one_letter_code
_entity_poly.pdbx_strand_id
1 'polypeptide(L)' 'MATAVRITEELLNEAKKSSKVDHRSITGQIEHWARIGKCAEENPDLTYSLIKDILVGMAELEAGEKSEYRFG' A
#
# COMPACT_ATOMS: atom_id res chain seq x y z
N MET A 1 -4.91 12.27 -11.07
CA MET A 1 -4.98 11.92 -12.50
C MET A 1 -4.95 10.41 -12.68
N ALA A 2 -5.92 9.88 -13.41
CA ALA A 2 -5.99 8.45 -13.62
C ALA A 2 -5.11 8.04 -14.80
N THR A 3 -4.21 7.10 -14.57
CA THR A 3 -3.37 6.52 -15.60
C THR A 3 -3.72 5.04 -15.70
N ALA A 4 -3.99 4.57 -16.92
CA ALA A 4 -4.28 3.16 -17.13
C ALA A 4 -2.99 2.36 -17.05
N VAL A 5 -2.97 1.35 -16.19
CA VAL A 5 -1.85 0.44 -16.02
C VAL A 5 -2.34 -0.97 -16.28
N ARG A 6 -1.67 -1.69 -17.16
CA ARG A 6 -2.02 -3.08 -17.45
C ARG A 6 -1.40 -4.01 -16.42
N ILE A 7 -2.21 -4.90 -15.91
CA ILE A 7 -1.79 -5.88 -14.92
C ILE A 7 -2.22 -7.26 -15.42
N THR A 8 -1.38 -8.26 -15.22
CA THR A 8 -1.70 -9.63 -15.65
C THR A 8 -2.89 -10.18 -14.87
N GLU A 9 -3.62 -11.10 -15.48
CA GLU A 9 -4.76 -11.73 -14.81
C GLU A 9 -4.33 -12.50 -13.57
N GLU A 10 -3.15 -13.12 -13.61
CA GLU A 10 -2.63 -13.85 -12.47
C GLU A 10 -2.45 -12.93 -11.26
N LEU A 11 -1.84 -11.79 -11.46
CA LEU A 11 -1.63 -10.82 -10.39
C LEU A 11 -2.96 -10.24 -9.92
N LEU A 12 -3.87 -9.97 -10.85
CA LEU A 12 -5.19 -9.45 -10.50
C LEU A 12 -5.96 -10.46 -9.63
N ASN A 13 -5.91 -11.75 -9.98
CA ASN A 13 -6.58 -12.78 -9.20
C ASN A 13 -5.99 -12.91 -7.80
N GLU A 14 -4.68 -12.82 -7.69
CA GLU A 14 -4.02 -12.84 -6.39
C GLU A 14 -4.41 -11.62 -5.56
N ALA A 15 -4.49 -10.46 -6.19
CA ALA A 15 -4.93 -9.25 -5.52
C ALA A 15 -6.37 -9.37 -5.00
N LYS A 16 -7.25 -9.99 -5.78
CA LYS A 16 -8.63 -10.22 -5.36
C LYS A 16 -8.70 -11.08 -4.10
N LYS A 17 -7.90 -12.15 -4.05
CA LYS A 17 -7.85 -13.04 -2.90
C LYS A 17 -7.30 -12.31 -1.67
N SER A 18 -6.19 -11.63 -1.83
CA SER A 18 -5.54 -10.93 -0.73
C SER A 18 -6.37 -9.76 -0.22
N SER A 19 -7.07 -9.07 -1.12
CA SER A 19 -7.89 -7.93 -0.72
C SER A 19 -9.02 -8.33 0.23
N LYS A 20 -9.57 -9.52 0.06
CA LYS A 20 -10.61 -10.03 0.95
C LYS A 20 -10.07 -10.30 2.35
N VAL A 21 -8.89 -10.88 2.43
CA VAL A 21 -8.24 -11.19 3.71
C VAL A 21 -7.83 -9.91 4.43
N ASP A 22 -7.27 -8.97 3.69
CA ASP A 22 -6.75 -7.72 4.26
C ASP A 22 -7.78 -6.61 4.37
N HIS A 23 -9.01 -6.86 3.94
CA HIS A 23 -10.09 -5.87 3.94
C HIS A 23 -9.73 -4.60 3.17
N ARG A 24 -9.13 -4.79 2.00
CA ARG A 24 -8.78 -3.69 1.10
C ARG A 24 -9.54 -3.84 -0.22
N SER A 25 -9.64 -2.74 -0.96
CA SER A 25 -10.08 -2.81 -2.35
C SER A 25 -8.98 -3.48 -3.18
N ILE A 26 -9.34 -3.99 -4.36
CA ILE A 26 -8.35 -4.60 -5.26
C ILE A 26 -7.27 -3.58 -5.63
N THR A 27 -7.68 -2.36 -5.97
CA THR A 27 -6.75 -1.28 -6.29
C THR A 27 -5.85 -0.97 -5.10
N GLY A 28 -6.41 -0.86 -3.91
CA GLY A 28 -5.65 -0.61 -2.69
C GLY A 28 -4.64 -1.70 -2.38
N GLN A 29 -5.00 -2.96 -2.65
CA GLN A 29 -4.09 -4.09 -2.46
C GLN A 29 -2.90 -4.02 -3.40
N ILE A 30 -3.15 -3.70 -4.67
CA ILE A 30 -2.09 -3.56 -5.66
C ILE A 30 -1.18 -2.38 -5.33
N GLU A 31 -1.75 -1.26 -4.93
CA GLU A 31 -0.97 -0.09 -4.51
C GLU A 31 -0.11 -0.40 -3.28
N HIS A 32 -0.65 -1.15 -2.34
CA HIS A 32 0.10 -1.57 -1.15
C HIS A 32 1.32 -2.39 -1.55
N TRP A 33 1.13 -3.38 -2.43
CA TRP A 33 2.25 -4.20 -2.91
C TRP A 33 3.27 -3.38 -3.69
N ALA A 34 2.79 -2.42 -4.50
CA ALA A 34 3.68 -1.56 -5.26
C ALA A 34 4.55 -0.70 -4.34
N ARG A 35 3.97 -0.16 -3.26
CA ARG A 35 4.71 0.64 -2.28
C ARG A 35 5.76 -0.20 -1.55
N ILE A 36 5.39 -1.40 -1.16
CA ILE A 36 6.34 -2.32 -0.52
C ILE A 36 7.50 -2.64 -1.47
N GLY A 37 7.17 -2.97 -2.72
CA GLY A 37 8.18 -3.29 -3.71
C GLY A 37 9.11 -2.13 -3.99
N LYS A 38 8.57 -0.95 -4.14
CA LYS A 38 9.37 0.25 -4.39
C LYS A 38 10.30 0.52 -3.21
N CYS A 39 9.77 0.44 -2.00
CA CYS A 39 10.56 0.66 -0.79
C CYS A 39 11.70 -0.35 -0.69
N ALA A 40 11.42 -1.61 -1.00
CA ALA A 40 12.43 -2.66 -0.96
C ALA A 40 13.52 -2.44 -2.01
N GLU A 41 13.16 -2.03 -3.22
CA GLU A 41 14.13 -1.75 -4.28
C GLU A 41 15.04 -0.57 -3.95
N GLU A 42 14.47 0.47 -3.34
CA GLU A 42 15.23 1.66 -2.98
C GLU A 42 16.07 1.46 -1.72
N ASN A 43 15.73 0.46 -0.90
CA ASN A 43 16.39 0.21 0.38
C ASN A 43 16.64 -1.29 0.55
N PRO A 44 17.56 -1.87 -0.23
CA PRO A 44 17.76 -3.33 -0.21
C PRO A 44 18.25 -3.89 1.13
N ASP A 45 18.75 -3.04 2.01
CA ASP A 45 19.21 -3.46 3.34
C ASP A 45 18.08 -3.60 4.35
N LEU A 46 16.88 -3.12 4.03
CA LEU A 46 15.75 -3.21 4.95
C LEU A 46 15.05 -4.56 4.87
N THR A 47 14.64 -5.06 6.03
CA THR A 47 13.82 -6.27 6.09
C THR A 47 12.37 -5.92 5.77
N TYR A 48 11.59 -6.91 5.39
CA TYR A 48 10.16 -6.71 5.14
C TYR A 48 9.43 -6.15 6.37
N SER A 49 9.75 -6.66 7.55
CA SER A 49 9.14 -6.16 8.80
C SER A 49 9.37 -4.67 8.99
N LEU A 50 10.59 -4.21 8.73
CA LEU A 50 10.93 -2.81 8.89
C LEU A 50 10.21 -1.94 7.85
N ILE A 51 10.14 -2.41 6.61
CA ILE A 51 9.42 -1.73 5.56
C ILE A 51 7.95 -1.57 5.93
N LYS A 52 7.36 -2.64 6.43
CA LYS A 52 5.96 -2.65 6.85
C LYS A 52 5.72 -1.63 7.97
N ASP A 53 6.61 -1.57 8.94
CA ASP A 53 6.51 -0.62 10.05
C ASP A 53 6.59 0.83 9.55
N ILE A 54 7.45 1.11 8.59
CA ILE A 54 7.58 2.44 8.01
C ILE A 54 6.28 2.84 7.32
N LEU A 55 5.69 1.93 6.53
CA LEU A 55 4.45 2.21 5.81
C LEU A 55 3.27 2.43 6.76
N VAL A 56 3.20 1.66 7.83
CA VAL A 56 2.17 1.84 8.86
C VAL A 56 2.34 3.19 9.54
N GLY A 57 3.57 3.56 9.87
CA GLY A 57 3.85 4.86 10.46
C GLY A 57 3.43 6.02 9.57
N MET A 58 3.70 5.91 8.28
CA MET A 58 3.29 6.93 7.32
C MET A 58 1.76 7.04 7.22
N ALA A 59 1.07 5.91 7.22
CA ALA A 59 -0.38 5.90 7.17
C ALA A 59 -1.00 6.53 8.42
N GLU A 60 -0.43 6.26 9.57
CA GLU A 60 -0.88 6.85 10.83
C GLU A 60 -0.68 8.38 10.84
N LEU A 61 0.44 8.83 10.29
CA LEU A 61 0.72 10.24 10.19
C LEU A 61 -0.29 10.95 9.28
N GLU A 62 -0.59 10.37 8.15
CA GLU A 62 -1.60 10.91 7.24
C GLU A 62 -2.99 10.97 7.90
N ALA A 63 -3.35 9.92 8.62
CA ALA A 63 -4.62 9.89 9.34
C ALA A 63 -4.68 10.96 10.41
N GLY A 64 -3.57 11.18 11.12
CA GLY A 64 -3.49 12.23 12.11
C GLY A 64 -3.66 13.61 11.52
N GLU A 65 -3.03 13.88 10.39
CA GLU A 65 -3.17 15.14 9.70
C GLU A 65 -4.61 15.39 9.27
N LYS A 66 -5.26 14.37 8.72
CA LYS A 66 -6.65 14.49 8.32
C LYS A 66 -7.56 14.78 9.50
N SER A 67 -7.28 14.18 10.64
CA SER A 67 -8.04 14.43 11.86
C SER A 67 -7.90 15.86 12.33
N GLU A 68 -6.71 16.42 12.21
CA GLU A 68 -6.48 17.82 12.57
C GLU A 68 -7.29 18.79 11.71
N TYR A 69 -7.39 18.48 10.42
CA TYR A 69 -8.19 19.31 9.52
C TYR A 69 -9.66 19.37 9.92
N ARG A 70 -10.17 18.28 10.49
CA ARG A 70 -11.56 18.24 10.90
C ARG A 70 -11.85 19.17 12.09
N PHE A 71 -10.87 19.40 12.90
CA PHE A 71 -11.03 20.25 14.08
C PHE A 71 -10.81 21.73 13.76
N GLY A 72 -10.15 22.02 12.68
CA GLY A 72 -9.92 23.37 12.25
C GLY A 72 -11.08 23.90 11.40
#